data_debc52d0160147eb91e954b34a6c7346
#
_entry.id   debc52d0160147eb91e954b34a6c7346
#
_cell.length_a   1.000
_cell.length_b   1.000
_cell.length_c   1.000
_cell.angle_alpha   90.00
_cell.angle_beta   90.00
_cell.angle_gamma   90.00
#
_symmetry.space_group_name_H-M   'P 1'
#
loop_
_entity.id
_entity.type
_entity.pdbx_description
1 polymer ?
#
loop_
_entity_poly.entity_id
_entity_poly.type
_entity_poly.pdbx_seq_one_letter_code
_entity_poly.pdbx_strand_id
1 'polypeptide(L)'
;AAAKKLVQAGFDVVDINFGCPVNKVLGRCRGGYLLQHPDDAIALVDAVLQAVQGDAPVTVKMRRGYDDSDASERNFWEIFEGAFARGVQAITVHPRTVVQKYVGPSRWEFLKKAKQRAGERTVIGSGDLFSAFDVVRMLQETGVDGVTVARGCIGNPFVFGQVRALLEGKQPMRPSPRAIGNALLRHLELAREHYGARALSSVRTHAIKYVQYHDDAVAARTAMVAVKDERGLEALVASLFFAREDADVERPLSPNDAVVPAMSMSE
;
A
#
# COMPACT_ATOMS: atom_id res chain seq x y z
N ALA A 1 13.49 -22.22 -5.11
CA ALA A 1 14.62 -21.85 -4.22
C ALA A 1 14.27 -20.67 -3.30
N ALA A 2 13.78 -19.50 -3.82
CA ALA A 2 13.51 -18.30 -3.00
C ALA A 2 12.41 -18.55 -1.95
N ALA A 3 11.26 -19.08 -2.33
CA ALA A 3 10.15 -19.36 -1.43
C ALA A 3 10.55 -20.22 -0.22
N LYS A 4 11.32 -21.30 -0.46
CA LYS A 4 11.84 -22.14 0.61
C LYS A 4 12.74 -21.37 1.58
N LYS A 5 13.58 -20.45 1.08
CA LYS A 5 14.42 -19.59 1.93
C LYS A 5 13.60 -18.63 2.80
N LEU A 6 12.48 -18.11 2.28
CA LEU A 6 11.58 -17.24 3.06
C LEU A 6 10.96 -18.01 4.21
N VAL A 7 10.43 -19.21 3.95
CA VAL A 7 9.88 -20.08 5.01
C VAL A 7 10.95 -20.41 6.06
N GLN A 8 12.14 -20.81 5.64
CA GLN A 8 13.27 -21.10 6.54
C GLN A 8 13.72 -19.88 7.35
N ALA A 9 13.51 -18.67 6.83
CA ALA A 9 13.80 -17.42 7.54
C ALA A 9 12.69 -16.99 8.51
N GLY A 10 11.59 -17.77 8.61
CA GLY A 10 10.50 -17.53 9.55
C GLY A 10 9.44 -16.55 9.06
N PHE A 11 9.31 -16.34 7.75
CA PHE A 11 8.20 -15.55 7.21
C PHE A 11 6.90 -16.35 7.25
N ASP A 12 5.82 -15.70 7.74
CA ASP A 12 4.51 -16.32 7.92
C ASP A 12 3.72 -16.51 6.63
N VAL A 13 4.04 -15.78 5.57
CA VAL A 13 3.33 -15.80 4.28
C VAL A 13 4.33 -15.64 3.13
N VAL A 14 4.12 -16.36 2.04
CA VAL A 14 4.84 -16.18 0.77
C VAL A 14 3.91 -15.55 -0.25
N ASP A 15 4.14 -14.27 -0.61
CA ASP A 15 3.34 -13.54 -1.60
C ASP A 15 4.03 -13.49 -2.96
N ILE A 16 3.30 -13.91 -4.03
CA ILE A 16 3.78 -13.86 -5.41
C ILE A 16 3.32 -12.56 -6.07
N ASN A 17 4.25 -11.79 -6.62
CA ASN A 17 3.97 -10.47 -7.21
C ASN A 17 3.79 -10.54 -8.74
N PHE A 18 2.54 -10.45 -9.22
CA PHE A 18 2.15 -10.27 -10.62
C PHE A 18 1.65 -8.85 -10.94
N GLY A 19 1.99 -7.86 -10.11
CA GLY A 19 1.44 -6.51 -10.27
C GLY A 19 2.46 -5.40 -10.53
N CYS A 20 3.77 -5.65 -10.44
CA CYS A 20 4.77 -4.61 -10.58
C CYS A 20 4.84 -4.06 -12.02
N PRO A 21 4.56 -2.74 -12.25
CA PRO A 21 4.52 -2.15 -13.59
C PRO A 21 5.86 -1.52 -14.01
N VAL A 22 6.92 -1.64 -13.21
CA VAL A 22 8.21 -0.97 -13.43
C VAL A 22 8.94 -1.60 -14.61
N ASN A 23 9.39 -0.79 -15.57
CA ASN A 23 10.04 -1.25 -16.81
C ASN A 23 11.22 -2.21 -16.56
N LYS A 24 12.04 -1.96 -15.54
CA LYS A 24 13.16 -2.85 -15.14
C LYS A 24 12.69 -4.25 -14.73
N VAL A 25 11.49 -4.37 -14.18
CA VAL A 25 10.89 -5.65 -13.77
C VAL A 25 10.23 -6.33 -14.98
N LEU A 26 9.45 -5.57 -15.76
CA LEU A 26 8.80 -6.07 -16.98
C LEU A 26 9.81 -6.58 -18.00
N GLY A 27 10.91 -5.86 -18.25
CA GLY A 27 11.98 -6.26 -19.15
C GLY A 27 12.76 -7.52 -18.74
N ARG A 28 12.48 -8.04 -17.53
CA ARG A 28 13.00 -9.33 -17.05
C ARG A 28 11.91 -10.41 -17.00
N CYS A 29 10.82 -10.23 -17.73
CA CYS A 29 9.67 -11.15 -17.76
C CYS A 29 9.10 -11.44 -16.36
N ARG A 30 8.98 -10.41 -15.50
CA ARG A 30 8.55 -10.54 -14.10
C ARG A 30 7.42 -9.57 -13.75
N GLY A 31 6.79 -9.79 -12.60
CA GLY A 31 5.74 -8.92 -12.08
C GLY A 31 4.55 -8.84 -13.05
N GLY A 32 4.16 -7.63 -13.44
CA GLY A 32 3.02 -7.40 -14.33
C GLY A 32 3.15 -8.01 -15.74
N TYR A 33 4.36 -8.35 -16.19
CA TYR A 33 4.59 -9.05 -17.48
C TYR A 33 3.82 -10.38 -17.53
N LEU A 34 3.81 -11.13 -16.44
CA LEU A 34 3.16 -12.45 -16.36
C LEU A 34 1.63 -12.42 -16.55
N LEU A 35 1.02 -11.22 -16.46
CA LEU A 35 -0.41 -11.07 -16.78
C LEU A 35 -0.74 -11.24 -18.28
N GLN A 36 0.27 -11.29 -19.14
CA GLN A 36 0.13 -11.61 -20.57
C GLN A 36 0.37 -13.10 -20.87
N HIS A 37 0.87 -13.86 -19.88
CA HIS A 37 1.32 -15.25 -20.03
C HIS A 37 0.71 -16.12 -18.91
N PRO A 38 -0.60 -16.48 -18.99
CA PRO A 38 -1.28 -17.22 -17.94
C PRO A 38 -0.61 -18.55 -17.60
N ASP A 39 -0.16 -19.31 -18.59
CA ASP A 39 0.51 -20.60 -18.37
C ASP A 39 1.79 -20.43 -17.53
N ASP A 40 2.62 -19.44 -17.84
CA ASP A 40 3.84 -19.14 -17.09
C ASP A 40 3.54 -18.68 -15.66
N ALA A 41 2.50 -17.84 -15.50
CA ALA A 41 2.06 -17.39 -14.19
C ALA A 41 1.58 -18.54 -13.33
N ILE A 42 0.79 -19.44 -13.89
CA ILE A 42 0.25 -20.63 -13.22
C ILE A 42 1.37 -21.60 -12.90
N ALA A 43 2.30 -21.87 -13.83
CA ALA A 43 3.46 -22.72 -13.58
C ALA A 43 4.34 -22.18 -12.44
N LEU A 44 4.47 -20.84 -12.33
CA LEU A 44 5.18 -20.22 -11.20
C LEU A 44 4.43 -20.42 -9.87
N VAL A 45 3.10 -20.32 -9.86
CA VAL A 45 2.28 -20.61 -8.67
C VAL A 45 2.52 -22.05 -8.21
N ASP A 46 2.44 -23.02 -9.14
CA ASP A 46 2.68 -24.44 -8.85
C ASP A 46 4.09 -24.65 -8.24
N ALA A 47 5.10 -24.05 -8.85
CA ALA A 47 6.48 -24.18 -8.39
C ALA A 47 6.71 -23.56 -6.97
N VAL A 48 5.97 -22.49 -6.63
CA VAL A 48 6.03 -21.87 -5.30
C VAL A 48 5.30 -22.75 -4.29
N LEU A 49 4.10 -23.22 -4.57
CA LEU A 49 3.33 -24.12 -3.70
C LEU A 49 4.12 -25.41 -3.40
N GLN A 50 4.73 -26.03 -4.42
CA GLN A 50 5.60 -27.20 -4.25
C GLN A 50 6.83 -26.89 -3.40
N ALA A 51 7.41 -25.69 -3.53
CA ALA A 51 8.60 -25.33 -2.76
C ALA A 51 8.31 -25.03 -1.28
N VAL A 52 7.10 -24.55 -0.98
CA VAL A 52 6.63 -24.21 0.37
C VAL A 52 6.11 -25.45 1.12
N GLN A 53 5.56 -26.45 0.40
CA GLN A 53 5.10 -27.73 0.95
C GLN A 53 4.06 -27.61 2.09
N GLY A 54 3.32 -26.50 2.15
CA GLY A 54 2.33 -26.25 3.20
C GLY A 54 2.90 -25.59 4.49
N ASP A 55 4.21 -25.38 4.57
CA ASP A 55 4.85 -24.74 5.74
C ASP A 55 4.43 -23.27 5.95
N ALA A 56 3.92 -22.62 4.90
CA ALA A 56 3.36 -21.27 4.98
C ALA A 56 2.25 -21.09 3.91
N PRO A 57 1.24 -20.23 4.16
CA PRO A 57 0.28 -19.87 3.13
C PRO A 57 0.95 -19.15 1.96
N VAL A 58 0.50 -19.47 0.74
CA VAL A 58 0.91 -18.77 -0.48
C VAL A 58 -0.21 -17.86 -0.93
N THR A 59 0.13 -16.59 -1.19
CA THR A 59 -0.78 -15.58 -1.72
C THR A 59 -0.28 -15.01 -3.04
N VAL A 60 -1.16 -14.35 -3.78
CA VAL A 60 -0.81 -13.69 -5.04
C VAL A 60 -1.25 -12.24 -4.97
N LYS A 61 -0.38 -11.31 -5.38
CA LYS A 61 -0.77 -9.92 -5.61
C LYS A 61 -0.68 -9.60 -7.10
N MET A 62 -1.80 -9.17 -7.71
CA MET A 62 -1.88 -8.92 -9.14
C MET A 62 -2.65 -7.64 -9.49
N ARG A 63 -2.43 -7.14 -10.71
CA ARG A 63 -3.27 -6.10 -11.31
C ARG A 63 -4.40 -6.75 -12.10
N ARG A 64 -5.47 -5.96 -12.45
CA ARG A 64 -6.65 -6.44 -13.19
C ARG A 64 -6.35 -6.85 -14.64
N GLY A 65 -5.13 -6.80 -15.08
CA GLY A 65 -4.65 -7.16 -16.40
C GLY A 65 -3.42 -6.34 -16.80
N TYR A 66 -2.87 -6.64 -17.97
CA TYR A 66 -1.76 -5.90 -18.53
C TYR A 66 -2.23 -4.54 -19.09
N ASP A 67 -3.28 -4.56 -19.89
CA ASP A 67 -3.94 -3.41 -20.51
C ASP A 67 -5.48 -3.54 -20.44
N ASP A 68 -6.21 -2.69 -21.16
CA ASP A 68 -7.69 -2.67 -21.19
C ASP A 68 -8.30 -3.56 -22.31
N SER A 69 -7.54 -4.46 -22.93
CA SER A 69 -8.05 -5.37 -23.96
C SER A 69 -8.83 -6.53 -23.35
N ASP A 70 -9.77 -7.08 -24.11
CA ASP A 70 -10.52 -8.29 -23.73
C ASP A 70 -9.61 -9.50 -23.50
N ALA A 71 -8.51 -9.59 -24.24
CA ALA A 71 -7.50 -10.62 -24.03
C ALA A 71 -6.84 -10.50 -22.65
N SER A 72 -6.51 -9.29 -22.25
CA SER A 72 -5.93 -9.02 -20.94
C SER A 72 -6.90 -9.33 -19.79
N GLU A 73 -8.21 -9.05 -19.96
CA GLU A 73 -9.21 -9.44 -18.97
C GLU A 73 -9.39 -10.96 -18.91
N ARG A 74 -9.40 -11.67 -20.05
CA ARG A 74 -9.43 -13.15 -20.06
C ARG A 74 -8.23 -13.75 -19.33
N ASN A 75 -7.04 -13.26 -19.61
CA ASN A 75 -5.81 -13.72 -18.95
C ASN A 75 -5.86 -13.49 -17.42
N PHE A 76 -6.40 -12.34 -16.99
CA PHE A 76 -6.61 -12.08 -15.56
C PHE A 76 -7.47 -13.17 -14.91
N TRP A 77 -8.62 -13.50 -15.53
CA TRP A 77 -9.53 -14.49 -14.96
C TRP A 77 -8.93 -15.89 -14.97
N GLU A 78 -8.19 -16.25 -16.00
CA GLU A 78 -7.48 -17.53 -16.08
C GLU A 78 -6.45 -17.67 -14.94
N ILE A 79 -5.62 -16.66 -14.73
CA ILE A 79 -4.63 -16.65 -13.63
C ILE A 79 -5.34 -16.65 -12.27
N PHE A 80 -6.37 -15.84 -12.10
CA PHE A 80 -7.12 -15.69 -10.85
C PHE A 80 -7.76 -17.01 -10.41
N GLU A 81 -8.47 -17.67 -11.31
CA GLU A 81 -9.12 -18.95 -11.04
C GLU A 81 -8.11 -20.07 -10.94
N GLY A 82 -7.13 -20.09 -11.84
CA GLY A 82 -6.08 -21.09 -11.84
C GLY A 82 -5.24 -21.09 -10.57
N ALA A 83 -4.95 -19.92 -10.01
CA ALA A 83 -4.23 -19.78 -8.74
C ALA A 83 -5.06 -20.33 -7.56
N PHE A 84 -6.34 -19.96 -7.47
CA PHE A 84 -7.21 -20.49 -6.43
C PHE A 84 -7.44 -21.99 -6.54
N ALA A 85 -7.60 -22.52 -7.76
CA ALA A 85 -7.77 -23.96 -7.99
C ALA A 85 -6.55 -24.78 -7.51
N ARG A 86 -5.38 -24.16 -7.41
CA ARG A 86 -4.14 -24.77 -6.94
C ARG A 86 -3.90 -24.62 -5.44
N GLY A 87 -4.78 -23.92 -4.73
CA GLY A 87 -4.70 -23.76 -3.28
C GLY A 87 -4.00 -22.49 -2.80
N VAL A 88 -3.91 -21.46 -3.65
CA VAL A 88 -3.55 -20.10 -3.19
C VAL A 88 -4.60 -19.62 -2.18
N GLN A 89 -4.17 -19.19 -1.00
CA GLN A 89 -5.08 -18.86 0.11
C GLN A 89 -5.75 -17.51 -0.02
N ALA A 90 -5.10 -16.53 -0.66
CA ALA A 90 -5.68 -15.22 -0.90
C ALA A 90 -5.11 -14.57 -2.16
N ILE A 91 -5.92 -13.76 -2.84
CA ILE A 91 -5.46 -12.94 -3.96
C ILE A 91 -5.72 -11.46 -3.67
N THR A 92 -4.66 -10.66 -3.68
CA THR A 92 -4.76 -9.20 -3.62
C THR A 92 -4.88 -8.64 -5.04
N VAL A 93 -5.97 -7.92 -5.31
CA VAL A 93 -6.22 -7.32 -6.62
C VAL A 93 -6.09 -5.80 -6.56
N HIS A 94 -5.23 -5.25 -7.44
CA HIS A 94 -5.17 -3.82 -7.72
C HIS A 94 -5.92 -3.54 -9.03
N PRO A 95 -7.05 -2.82 -9.02
CA PRO A 95 -7.94 -2.71 -10.19
C PRO A 95 -7.52 -1.64 -11.21
N ARG A 96 -6.21 -1.43 -11.38
CA ARG A 96 -5.58 -0.77 -12.53
C ARG A 96 -4.83 -1.79 -13.36
N THR A 97 -4.65 -1.52 -14.66
CA THR A 97 -3.78 -2.33 -15.52
C THR A 97 -2.30 -1.99 -15.32
N VAL A 98 -1.41 -2.83 -15.87
CA VAL A 98 0.03 -2.56 -15.86
C VAL A 98 0.34 -1.29 -16.64
N VAL A 99 -0.22 -1.14 -17.85
CA VAL A 99 -0.04 0.02 -18.74
C VAL A 99 -0.58 1.30 -18.09
N GLN A 100 -1.70 1.21 -17.37
CA GLN A 100 -2.30 2.35 -16.68
C GLN A 100 -1.39 2.90 -15.56
N LYS A 101 -0.49 2.10 -14.99
CA LYS A 101 0.36 2.48 -13.85
C LYS A 101 -0.47 3.11 -12.71
N TYR A 102 -0.42 4.44 -12.55
CA TYR A 102 -1.18 5.22 -11.55
C TYR A 102 -2.08 6.29 -12.17
N VAL A 103 -2.21 6.30 -13.51
CA VAL A 103 -3.02 7.29 -14.23
C VAL A 103 -4.50 6.93 -14.13
N GLY A 104 -5.33 7.95 -13.86
CA GLY A 104 -6.78 7.78 -13.69
C GLY A 104 -7.17 7.00 -12.44
N PRO A 105 -8.49 6.83 -12.20
CA PRO A 105 -9.00 6.17 -11.01
C PRO A 105 -8.78 4.65 -11.03
N SER A 106 -8.71 4.09 -9.85
CA SER A 106 -8.79 2.66 -9.61
C SER A 106 -10.24 2.18 -9.79
N ARG A 107 -10.49 1.17 -10.62
CA ARG A 107 -11.85 0.70 -10.95
C ARG A 107 -12.38 -0.28 -9.91
N TRP A 108 -12.95 0.20 -8.82
CA TRP A 108 -13.42 -0.64 -7.71
C TRP A 108 -14.53 -1.63 -8.11
N GLU A 109 -15.32 -1.33 -9.16
CA GLU A 109 -16.30 -2.25 -9.72
C GLU A 109 -15.66 -3.58 -10.15
N PHE A 110 -14.39 -3.55 -10.56
CA PHE A 110 -13.65 -4.76 -10.89
C PHE A 110 -13.36 -5.61 -9.64
N LEU A 111 -13.09 -4.98 -8.49
CA LEU A 111 -12.94 -5.68 -7.21
C LEU A 111 -14.23 -6.39 -6.81
N LYS A 112 -15.37 -5.72 -6.99
CA LYS A 112 -16.69 -6.31 -6.72
C LYS A 112 -16.92 -7.55 -7.58
N LYS A 113 -16.61 -7.48 -8.89
CA LYS A 113 -16.67 -8.64 -9.79
C LYS A 113 -15.73 -9.76 -9.34
N ALA A 114 -14.51 -9.42 -8.95
CA ALA A 114 -13.52 -10.39 -8.47
C ALA A 114 -13.99 -11.11 -7.20
N LYS A 115 -14.54 -10.38 -6.23
CA LYS A 115 -15.08 -11.00 -5.01
C LYS A 115 -16.31 -11.86 -5.29
N GLN A 116 -17.24 -11.41 -6.12
CA GLN A 116 -18.40 -12.20 -6.52
C GLN A 116 -17.98 -13.53 -7.18
N ARG A 117 -16.98 -13.50 -8.04
CA ARG A 117 -16.47 -14.70 -8.74
C ARG A 117 -15.64 -15.61 -7.82
N ALA A 118 -14.98 -15.05 -6.84
CA ALA A 118 -14.24 -15.81 -5.83
C ALA A 118 -15.16 -16.58 -4.86
N GLY A 119 -16.37 -16.08 -4.60
CA GLY A 119 -17.27 -16.65 -3.58
C GLY A 119 -16.65 -16.55 -2.17
N GLU A 120 -16.50 -17.67 -1.50
CA GLU A 120 -15.95 -17.77 -0.15
C GLU A 120 -14.41 -17.60 -0.09
N ARG A 121 -13.71 -17.61 -1.23
CA ARG A 121 -12.26 -17.47 -1.29
C ARG A 121 -11.85 -16.03 -0.98
N THR A 122 -10.71 -15.86 -0.32
CA THR A 122 -10.24 -14.58 0.18
C THR A 122 -9.73 -13.68 -0.94
N VAL A 123 -10.37 -12.53 -1.12
CA VAL A 123 -9.95 -11.46 -2.04
C VAL A 123 -9.64 -10.21 -1.25
N ILE A 124 -8.45 -9.66 -1.44
CA ILE A 124 -8.00 -8.43 -0.80
C ILE A 124 -7.99 -7.30 -1.83
N GLY A 125 -8.64 -6.18 -1.51
CA GLY A 125 -8.69 -5.00 -2.37
C GLY A 125 -7.48 -4.09 -2.19
N SER A 126 -7.14 -3.35 -3.24
CA SER A 126 -6.07 -2.36 -3.25
C SER A 126 -6.40 -1.23 -4.22
N GLY A 127 -5.82 -0.06 -4.01
CA GLY A 127 -5.89 1.07 -4.97
C GLY A 127 -6.78 2.22 -4.51
N ASP A 128 -6.18 3.41 -4.53
CA ASP A 128 -6.80 4.70 -4.16
C ASP A 128 -7.41 4.74 -2.75
N LEU A 129 -6.71 4.12 -1.81
CA LEU A 129 -7.01 4.17 -0.39
C LEU A 129 -6.10 5.22 0.25
N PHE A 130 -6.57 6.46 0.37
CA PHE A 130 -5.81 7.58 0.91
C PHE A 130 -6.29 8.00 2.30
N SER A 131 -7.48 7.59 2.70
CA SER A 131 -8.09 7.86 4.00
C SER A 131 -8.70 6.60 4.61
N ALA A 132 -9.02 6.67 5.90
CA ALA A 132 -9.78 5.62 6.59
C ALA A 132 -11.18 5.45 5.99
N PHE A 133 -11.79 6.53 5.52
CA PHE A 133 -13.09 6.50 4.86
C PHE A 133 -13.04 5.75 3.52
N ASP A 134 -11.96 5.92 2.72
CA ASP A 134 -11.79 5.14 1.49
C ASP A 134 -11.68 3.65 1.77
N VAL A 135 -10.99 3.28 2.85
CA VAL A 135 -10.85 1.88 3.26
C VAL A 135 -12.21 1.27 3.58
N VAL A 136 -13.00 1.92 4.45
CA VAL A 136 -14.32 1.43 4.84
C VAL A 136 -15.26 1.40 3.63
N ARG A 137 -15.23 2.43 2.80
CA ARG A 137 -16.02 2.49 1.56
C ARG A 137 -15.67 1.35 0.60
N MET A 138 -14.38 1.04 0.38
CA MET A 138 -13.99 -0.09 -0.47
C MET A 138 -14.54 -1.41 0.08
N LEU A 139 -14.41 -1.67 1.37
CA LEU A 139 -14.97 -2.88 2.00
C LEU A 139 -16.49 -2.99 1.77
N GLN A 140 -17.23 -1.90 1.97
CA GLN A 140 -18.69 -1.87 1.83
C GLN A 140 -19.16 -1.98 0.38
N GLU A 141 -18.54 -1.26 -0.55
CA GLU A 141 -18.97 -1.20 -1.95
C GLU A 141 -18.59 -2.45 -2.74
N THR A 142 -17.45 -3.08 -2.41
CA THR A 142 -16.90 -4.18 -3.20
C THR A 142 -17.10 -5.55 -2.57
N GLY A 143 -17.28 -5.61 -1.25
CA GLY A 143 -17.42 -6.85 -0.48
C GLY A 143 -16.13 -7.66 -0.35
N VAL A 144 -14.95 -7.08 -0.67
CA VAL A 144 -13.66 -7.76 -0.46
C VAL A 144 -13.42 -8.03 1.03
N ASP A 145 -12.69 -9.10 1.33
CA ASP A 145 -12.49 -9.59 2.70
C ASP A 145 -11.47 -8.76 3.49
N GLY A 146 -10.67 -7.98 2.81
CA GLY A 146 -9.68 -7.09 3.40
C GLY A 146 -9.12 -6.12 2.38
N VAL A 147 -8.25 -5.22 2.82
CA VAL A 147 -7.61 -4.23 1.95
C VAL A 147 -6.12 -4.06 2.25
N THR A 148 -5.35 -3.65 1.25
CA THR A 148 -3.97 -3.20 1.42
C THR A 148 -3.86 -1.71 1.15
N VAL A 149 -3.43 -0.94 2.15
CA VAL A 149 -3.14 0.49 2.03
C VAL A 149 -1.67 0.67 1.71
N ALA A 150 -1.35 1.30 0.58
CA ALA A 150 0.03 1.58 0.18
C ALA A 150 0.35 3.07 0.37
N ARG A 151 0.08 3.90 -0.64
CA ARG A 151 0.43 5.32 -0.61
C ARG A 151 -0.28 6.11 0.51
N GLY A 152 -1.48 5.71 0.90
CA GLY A 152 -2.27 6.40 1.92
C GLY A 152 -1.74 6.27 3.34
N CYS A 153 -0.88 5.28 3.64
CA CYS A 153 -0.25 5.18 4.96
C CYS A 153 1.12 5.90 5.04
N ILE A 154 1.65 6.38 3.91
CA ILE A 154 2.91 7.13 3.91
C ILE A 154 2.70 8.50 4.55
N GLY A 155 3.37 8.74 5.67
CA GLY A 155 3.17 9.95 6.50
C GLY A 155 1.86 9.97 7.30
N ASN A 156 1.07 8.91 7.21
CA ASN A 156 -0.16 8.70 7.98
C ASN A 156 -0.24 7.28 8.54
N PRO A 157 0.62 6.88 9.47
CA PRO A 157 0.54 5.56 10.11
C PRO A 157 -0.73 5.38 10.95
N PHE A 158 -1.43 6.47 11.25
CA PHE A 158 -2.65 6.48 12.07
C PHE A 158 -3.88 5.94 11.32
N VAL A 159 -3.82 5.85 9.99
CA VAL A 159 -4.95 5.39 9.15
C VAL A 159 -5.55 4.06 9.62
N PHE A 160 -4.72 3.13 10.08
CA PHE A 160 -5.19 1.82 10.55
C PHE A 160 -6.01 1.92 11.85
N GLY A 161 -5.61 2.78 12.79
CA GLY A 161 -6.40 3.08 14.00
C GLY A 161 -7.71 3.80 13.67
N GLN A 162 -7.66 4.72 12.72
CA GLN A 162 -8.85 5.43 12.23
C GLN A 162 -9.85 4.50 11.54
N VAL A 163 -9.37 3.54 10.72
CA VAL A 163 -10.21 2.49 10.11
C VAL A 163 -10.88 1.65 11.19
N ARG A 164 -10.12 1.23 12.20
CA ARG A 164 -10.68 0.43 13.30
C ARG A 164 -11.78 1.20 14.03
N ALA A 165 -11.56 2.48 14.33
CA ALA A 165 -12.59 3.32 14.94
C ALA A 165 -13.87 3.39 14.11
N LEU A 166 -13.77 3.60 12.79
CA LEU A 166 -14.92 3.61 11.87
C LEU A 166 -15.66 2.27 11.86
N LEU A 167 -14.95 1.15 11.81
CA LEU A 167 -15.55 -0.19 11.81
C LEU A 167 -16.28 -0.51 13.16
N GLU A 168 -15.81 0.11 14.25
CA GLU A 168 -16.45 0.03 15.57
C GLU A 168 -17.58 1.08 15.76
N GLY A 169 -17.93 1.85 14.74
CA GLY A 169 -18.94 2.93 14.82
C GLY A 169 -18.50 4.13 15.65
N LYS A 170 -17.20 4.28 15.90
CA LYS A 170 -16.61 5.40 16.64
C LYS A 170 -16.17 6.51 15.70
N GLN A 171 -16.10 7.73 16.21
CA GLN A 171 -15.54 8.87 15.52
C GLN A 171 -14.02 8.69 15.36
N PRO A 172 -13.48 8.63 14.15
CA PRO A 172 -12.03 8.63 13.97
C PRO A 172 -11.45 10.00 14.30
N MET A 173 -10.26 10.01 14.88
CA MET A 173 -9.57 11.24 15.27
C MET A 173 -8.41 11.54 14.32
N ARG A 174 -8.25 12.81 13.98
CA ARG A 174 -7.03 13.34 13.39
C ARG A 174 -5.94 13.34 14.47
N PRO A 175 -4.75 12.80 14.21
CA PRO A 175 -3.70 12.80 15.22
C PRO A 175 -3.31 14.23 15.62
N SER A 176 -2.94 14.42 16.87
CA SER A 176 -2.42 15.71 17.35
C SER A 176 -1.08 16.04 16.64
N PRO A 177 -0.73 17.31 16.50
CA PRO A 177 0.58 17.71 15.97
C PRO A 177 1.74 16.96 16.65
N ARG A 178 1.72 16.84 17.98
CA ARG A 178 2.75 16.11 18.74
C ARG A 178 2.82 14.64 18.35
N ALA A 179 1.69 13.97 18.15
CA ALA A 179 1.66 12.58 17.72
C ALA A 179 2.30 12.41 16.33
N ILE A 180 2.03 13.34 15.40
CA ILE A 180 2.64 13.34 14.05
C ILE A 180 4.15 13.54 14.15
N GLY A 181 4.61 14.54 14.92
CA GLY A 181 6.03 14.82 15.13
C GLY A 181 6.78 13.61 15.73
N ASN A 182 6.20 13.00 16.77
CA ASN A 182 6.74 11.79 17.39
C ASN A 182 6.83 10.61 16.40
N ALA A 183 5.81 10.40 15.56
CA ALA A 183 5.82 9.35 14.55
C ALA A 183 6.94 9.59 13.52
N LEU A 184 7.18 10.82 13.09
CA LEU A 184 8.27 11.15 12.17
C LEU A 184 9.65 10.97 12.84
N LEU A 185 9.83 11.38 14.08
CA LEU A 185 11.09 11.16 14.81
C LEU A 185 11.34 9.66 15.05
N ARG A 186 10.30 8.88 15.37
CA ARG A 186 10.45 7.42 15.49
C ARG A 186 10.82 6.80 14.15
N HIS A 187 10.28 7.28 13.03
CA HIS A 187 10.69 6.83 11.70
C HIS A 187 12.16 7.13 11.43
N LEU A 188 12.65 8.31 11.80
CA LEU A 188 14.07 8.65 11.68
C LEU A 188 14.97 7.75 12.54
N GLU A 189 14.55 7.49 13.78
CA GLU A 189 15.28 6.61 14.70
C GLU A 189 15.43 5.19 14.12
N LEU A 190 14.31 4.58 13.66
CA LEU A 190 14.32 3.26 13.01
C LEU A 190 15.17 3.24 11.73
N ALA A 191 15.13 4.32 10.96
CA ALA A 191 15.97 4.44 9.78
C ALA A 191 17.45 4.55 10.16
N ARG A 192 17.77 5.22 11.25
CA ARG A 192 19.14 5.32 11.78
C ARG A 192 19.67 3.95 12.22
N GLU A 193 18.86 3.18 12.93
CA GLU A 193 19.19 1.81 13.33
C GLU A 193 19.48 0.91 12.12
N HIS A 194 18.70 1.05 11.04
CA HIS A 194 18.79 0.15 9.88
C HIS A 194 19.74 0.63 8.77
N TYR A 195 19.78 1.93 8.49
CA TYR A 195 20.52 2.52 7.36
C TYR A 195 21.78 3.30 7.78
N GLY A 196 21.98 3.55 9.09
CA GLY A 196 23.11 4.33 9.62
C GLY A 196 23.17 5.74 8.99
N ALA A 197 24.31 6.10 8.45
CA ALA A 197 24.51 7.42 7.82
C ALA A 197 23.56 7.76 6.66
N ARG A 198 22.81 6.80 6.12
CA ARG A 198 21.82 7.03 5.08
C ARG A 198 20.40 7.26 5.60
N ALA A 199 20.20 7.33 6.91
CA ALA A 199 18.89 7.47 7.54
C ALA A 199 18.11 8.66 6.98
N LEU A 200 18.69 9.87 7.00
CA LEU A 200 18.04 11.07 6.50
C LEU A 200 17.62 10.94 5.03
N SER A 201 18.47 10.42 4.17
CA SER A 201 18.16 10.26 2.74
C SER A 201 17.00 9.27 2.52
N SER A 202 16.88 8.25 3.37
CA SER A 202 15.78 7.30 3.36
C SER A 202 14.47 7.93 3.85
N VAL A 203 14.51 8.69 4.94
CA VAL A 203 13.31 9.28 5.56
C VAL A 203 12.80 10.52 4.84
N ARG A 204 13.69 11.34 4.26
CA ARG A 204 13.35 12.65 3.69
C ARG A 204 12.20 12.62 2.68
N THR A 205 12.15 11.63 1.79
CA THR A 205 11.07 11.46 0.81
C THR A 205 9.72 11.14 1.47
N HIS A 206 9.74 10.56 2.66
CA HIS A 206 8.56 10.25 3.45
C HIS A 206 8.18 11.41 4.39
N ALA A 207 9.16 12.14 4.92
CA ALA A 207 8.96 13.26 5.86
C ALA A 207 8.03 14.33 5.28
N ILE A 208 8.13 14.62 3.99
CA ILE A 208 7.23 15.55 3.27
C ILE A 208 5.76 15.13 3.28
N LYS A 209 5.44 13.91 3.66
CA LYS A 209 4.07 13.42 3.76
C LYS A 209 3.50 13.57 5.16
N TYR A 210 4.33 13.65 6.19
CA TYR A 210 3.86 13.88 7.56
C TYR A 210 3.27 15.26 7.77
N VAL A 211 3.63 16.24 6.92
CA VAL A 211 3.09 17.61 7.03
C VAL A 211 1.72 17.79 6.38
N GLN A 212 1.11 16.72 5.84
CA GLN A 212 -0.19 16.77 5.17
C GLN A 212 -1.32 17.34 6.01
N TYR A 213 -1.23 17.22 7.34
CA TYR A 213 -2.20 17.76 8.29
C TYR A 213 -1.78 19.10 8.89
N HIS A 214 -0.67 19.68 8.45
CA HIS A 214 -0.24 21.00 8.92
C HIS A 214 -1.11 22.11 8.31
N ASP A 215 -1.45 23.15 9.08
CA ASP A 215 -2.33 24.22 8.62
C ASP A 215 -1.76 24.95 7.40
N ASP A 216 -0.42 25.15 7.37
CA ASP A 216 0.32 25.56 6.17
C ASP A 216 1.16 24.38 5.66
N ALA A 217 0.49 23.42 5.03
CA ALA A 217 1.14 22.22 4.48
C ALA A 217 2.15 22.56 3.36
N VAL A 218 1.95 23.65 2.63
CA VAL A 218 2.84 24.06 1.52
C VAL A 218 4.16 24.57 2.07
N ALA A 219 4.13 25.51 3.01
CA ALA A 219 5.35 26.02 3.64
C ALA A 219 6.09 24.94 4.43
N ALA A 220 5.36 24.11 5.19
CA ALA A 220 5.92 22.99 5.93
C ALA A 220 6.60 21.97 5.01
N ARG A 221 6.01 21.65 3.88
CA ARG A 221 6.59 20.76 2.86
C ARG A 221 7.88 21.36 2.26
N THR A 222 7.86 22.64 1.92
CA THR A 222 9.04 23.35 1.41
C THR A 222 10.19 23.32 2.41
N ALA A 223 9.89 23.56 3.68
CA ALA A 223 10.89 23.48 4.76
C ALA A 223 11.45 22.05 4.90
N MET A 224 10.59 21.00 4.84
CA MET A 224 11.02 19.60 4.91
C MET A 224 11.98 19.21 3.76
N VAL A 225 11.73 19.72 2.55
CA VAL A 225 12.59 19.47 1.38
C VAL A 225 13.97 20.12 1.56
N ALA A 226 14.04 21.28 2.21
CA ALA A 226 15.26 22.04 2.43
C ALA A 226 16.18 21.47 3.52
N VAL A 227 15.73 20.50 4.32
CA VAL A 227 16.51 19.88 5.40
C VAL A 227 17.77 19.20 4.85
N LYS A 228 18.91 19.49 5.47
CA LYS A 228 20.23 18.99 5.02
C LYS A 228 20.80 17.89 5.91
N ASP A 229 20.46 17.89 7.20
CA ASP A 229 20.98 16.94 8.18
C ASP A 229 19.89 16.54 9.19
N GLU A 230 20.17 15.55 10.03
CA GLU A 230 19.24 15.00 11.00
C GLU A 230 18.89 16.02 12.09
N ARG A 231 19.83 16.83 12.53
CA ARG A 231 19.59 17.90 13.52
C ARG A 231 18.63 18.95 12.97
N GLY A 232 18.80 19.30 11.69
CA GLY A 232 17.86 20.19 11.00
C GLY A 232 16.46 19.61 10.90
N LEU A 233 16.33 18.29 10.69
CA LEU A 233 15.03 17.62 10.71
C LEU A 233 14.41 17.66 12.11
N GLU A 234 15.16 17.31 13.15
CA GLU A 234 14.69 17.34 14.54
C GLU A 234 14.25 18.75 14.96
N ALA A 235 15.04 19.77 14.64
CA ALA A 235 14.69 21.16 14.92
C ALA A 235 13.42 21.61 14.17
N LEU A 236 13.29 21.24 12.91
CA LEU A 236 12.10 21.55 12.11
C LEU A 236 10.85 20.84 12.65
N VAL A 237 10.96 19.57 13.05
CA VAL A 237 9.86 18.84 13.70
C VAL A 237 9.44 19.53 14.99
N ALA A 238 10.39 19.95 15.80
CA ALA A 238 10.10 20.69 17.04
C ALA A 238 9.31 21.98 16.76
N SER A 239 9.73 22.75 15.77
CA SER A 239 9.05 23.97 15.35
C SER A 239 7.64 23.74 14.78
N LEU A 240 7.48 22.76 13.87
CA LEU A 240 6.21 22.54 13.19
C LEU A 240 5.15 21.83 14.05
N PHE A 241 5.59 20.99 14.99
CA PHE A 241 4.66 20.08 15.67
C PHE A 241 4.65 20.22 17.19
N PHE A 242 5.75 20.63 17.84
CA PHE A 242 5.82 20.66 19.31
C PHE A 242 5.65 22.05 19.89
N ALA A 243 6.09 23.09 19.18
CA ALA A 243 6.03 24.47 19.64
C ALA A 243 4.65 25.14 19.49
N ARG A 244 3.60 24.35 19.16
CA ARG A 244 2.24 24.83 18.94
C ARG A 244 1.44 24.82 20.24
N GLU A 245 0.54 25.78 20.40
CA GLU A 245 -0.42 25.81 21.53
C GLU A 245 -1.37 24.59 21.49
N ASP A 246 -1.74 24.12 20.28
CA ASP A 246 -2.60 22.96 20.05
C ASP A 246 -1.82 21.64 19.85
N ALA A 247 -0.54 21.57 20.26
CA ALA A 247 0.33 20.43 19.99
C ALA A 247 -0.25 19.08 20.45
N ASP A 248 -1.02 19.06 21.52
CA ASP A 248 -1.61 17.87 22.13
C ASP A 248 -3.10 17.68 21.79
N VAL A 249 -3.68 18.54 20.94
CA VAL A 249 -5.11 18.51 20.62
C VAL A 249 -5.38 17.58 19.45
N GLU A 250 -6.16 16.53 19.69
CA GLU A 250 -6.78 15.72 18.64
C GLU A 250 -8.10 16.34 18.20
N ARG A 251 -8.44 16.20 16.93
CA ARG A 251 -9.69 16.73 16.34
C ARG A 251 -10.46 15.62 15.64
N PRO A 252 -11.81 15.66 15.64
CA PRO A 252 -12.57 14.72 14.81
C PRO A 252 -12.13 14.77 13.34
N LEU A 253 -11.90 13.62 12.76
CA LEU A 253 -11.58 13.48 11.33
C LEU A 253 -12.89 13.41 10.53
N SER A 254 -12.98 14.18 9.46
CA SER A 254 -14.12 14.14 8.53
C SER A 254 -13.70 13.58 7.16
N PRO A 255 -14.66 13.10 6.33
CA PRO A 255 -14.38 12.71 4.96
C PRO A 255 -13.75 13.84 4.11
N ASN A 256 -14.02 15.11 4.46
CA ASN A 256 -13.48 16.27 3.75
C ASN A 256 -12.02 16.59 4.15
N ASP A 257 -11.52 16.03 5.24
CA ASP A 257 -10.10 16.10 5.63
C ASP A 257 -9.22 15.14 4.80
N ALA A 258 -9.82 14.49 3.80
CA ALA A 258 -9.12 13.57 2.92
C ALA A 258 -7.92 14.29 2.26
N VAL A 259 -6.76 13.73 2.48
CA VAL A 259 -5.51 14.20 1.89
C VAL A 259 -5.65 14.19 0.38
N VAL A 260 -5.56 15.35 -0.24
CA VAL A 260 -5.40 15.44 -1.69
C VAL A 260 -4.17 14.60 -2.06
N PRO A 261 -4.29 13.60 -2.92
CA PRO A 261 -3.13 12.83 -3.34
C PRO A 261 -2.11 13.82 -3.87
N ALA A 262 -0.97 13.95 -3.20
CA ALA A 262 0.12 14.73 -3.77
C ALA A 262 0.37 14.15 -5.16
N MET A 263 0.33 15.03 -6.16
CA MET A 263 0.47 14.76 -7.58
C MET A 263 1.38 13.56 -7.86
N SER A 264 0.97 12.74 -8.82
CA SER A 264 1.78 11.64 -9.34
C SER A 264 3.26 11.99 -9.26
N MET A 265 4.03 11.21 -8.50
CA MET A 265 5.47 11.23 -8.68
C MET A 265 5.67 10.81 -10.15
N SER A 266 5.87 11.77 -11.03
CA SER A 266 6.48 11.53 -12.32
C SER A 266 7.81 10.86 -12.05
N GLU A 267 7.99 9.69 -12.65
CA GLU A 267 9.24 8.93 -12.68
C GLU A 267 10.42 9.76 -13.11
#